data_11fcf8ce71eea9f2012765660901641e
#
_entry.id   11fcf8ce71eea9f2012765660901641e
#
_cell.length_a   1.000
_cell.length_b   1.000
_cell.length_c   1.000
_cell.angle_alpha   90.00
_cell.angle_beta   90.00
_cell.angle_gamma   90.00
#
_symmetry.space_group_name_H-M   'P 1'
#
loop_
_entity.id
_entity.type
_entity.pdbx_description
1 polymer ?
#
loop_
_entity_poly.entity_id
_entity_poly.type
_entity_poly.pdbx_seq_one_letter_code
_entity_poly.pdbx_strand_id
1 'polypeptide(L)'
;MRTKAGGESALLLLDAIQILRSADVDYAIVGALAASVHGLIRATSDADALLSINTSALMALERSLNAAGFKTELRRGDVSDPISAVLTLRDEFKNSVDFLVGIRGFDPKAFSRTIEVALDGESLKFVALEDFVAMKLFAGRPQDLVDAKGALEAAPEPPNMELLKELAKRYGAETVRSLESLLSNFSRDIDSGLELG
;
A
#
# COMPACT_ATOMS: atom_id res chain seq x y z
N MET A 1 19.31 -2.94 -13.92
CA MET A 1 18.57 -2.06 -12.98
C MET A 1 18.51 -0.64 -13.52
N ARG A 2 17.38 0.04 -13.31
CA ARG A 2 17.13 1.42 -13.77
C ARG A 2 17.75 2.45 -12.82
N THR A 3 17.94 2.11 -11.56
CA THR A 3 18.46 2.96 -10.51
C THR A 3 19.92 3.39 -10.75
N LYS A 4 20.25 4.66 -10.49
CA LYS A 4 21.58 5.24 -10.66
C LYS A 4 22.01 6.07 -9.44
N ALA A 5 21.08 6.33 -8.51
CA ALA A 5 21.29 7.14 -7.32
C ALA A 5 20.37 6.70 -6.18
N GLY A 6 20.60 7.25 -4.98
CA GLY A 6 19.66 7.11 -3.87
C GLY A 6 18.39 7.95 -4.09
N GLY A 7 17.27 7.50 -3.50
CA GLY A 7 15.95 8.15 -3.65
C GLY A 7 15.16 7.66 -4.88
N GLU A 8 15.61 6.59 -5.53
CA GLU A 8 15.01 6.02 -6.74
C GLU A 8 14.28 4.69 -6.45
N SER A 9 13.71 4.51 -5.25
CA SER A 9 13.02 3.26 -4.86
C SER A 9 11.84 2.91 -5.78
N ALA A 10 11.18 3.91 -6.38
CA ALA A 10 10.14 3.68 -7.38
C ALA A 10 10.71 3.03 -8.66
N LEU A 11 11.91 3.39 -9.09
CA LEU A 11 12.59 2.74 -10.24
C LEU A 11 13.04 1.32 -9.88
N LEU A 12 13.51 1.10 -8.64
CA LEU A 12 13.83 -0.23 -8.13
C LEU A 12 12.59 -1.14 -8.13
N LEU A 13 11.44 -0.60 -7.71
CA LEU A 13 10.16 -1.30 -7.75
C LEU A 13 9.76 -1.69 -9.19
N LEU A 14 9.96 -0.81 -10.19
CA LEU A 14 9.70 -1.11 -11.60
C LEU A 14 10.51 -2.32 -12.08
N ASP A 15 11.80 -2.38 -11.74
CA ASP A 15 12.64 -3.52 -12.09
C ASP A 15 12.16 -4.82 -11.42
N ALA A 16 11.76 -4.75 -10.15
CA ALA A 16 11.25 -5.89 -9.42
C ALA A 16 9.89 -6.37 -9.95
N ILE A 17 9.00 -5.46 -10.36
CA ILE A 17 7.68 -5.79 -10.94
C ILE A 17 7.83 -6.62 -12.22
N GLN A 18 8.87 -6.42 -13.03
CA GLN A 18 9.11 -7.26 -14.21
C GLN A 18 9.33 -8.72 -13.82
N ILE A 19 9.99 -8.96 -12.68
CA ILE A 19 10.19 -10.34 -12.16
C ILE A 19 8.88 -10.89 -11.61
N LEU A 20 8.07 -10.08 -10.91
CA LEU A 20 6.73 -10.49 -10.45
C LEU A 20 5.86 -10.94 -11.62
N ARG A 21 5.81 -10.14 -12.70
CA ARG A 21 5.07 -10.48 -13.92
C ARG A 21 5.56 -11.78 -14.56
N SER A 22 6.88 -11.98 -14.63
CA SER A 22 7.47 -13.21 -15.18
C SER A 22 7.18 -14.44 -14.31
N ALA A 23 6.94 -14.25 -13.03
CA ALA A 23 6.60 -15.30 -12.07
C ALA A 23 5.07 -15.47 -11.89
N ASP A 24 4.26 -14.75 -12.67
CA ASP A 24 2.79 -14.71 -12.55
C ASP A 24 2.32 -14.37 -11.12
N VAL A 25 3.02 -13.43 -10.47
CA VAL A 25 2.68 -12.93 -9.14
C VAL A 25 1.91 -11.63 -9.26
N ASP A 26 0.65 -11.66 -8.82
CA ASP A 26 -0.17 -10.44 -8.77
C ASP A 26 0.24 -9.56 -7.57
N TYR A 27 0.12 -8.24 -7.75
CA TYR A 27 0.58 -7.26 -6.77
C TYR A 27 -0.32 -6.02 -6.73
N ALA A 28 -0.23 -5.27 -5.64
CA ALA A 28 -0.78 -3.93 -5.52
C ALA A 28 0.21 -3.02 -4.78
N ILE A 29 0.57 -1.88 -5.38
CA ILE A 29 1.43 -0.87 -4.75
C ILE A 29 0.63 -0.19 -3.65
N VAL A 30 1.27 -0.02 -2.50
CA VAL A 30 0.72 0.56 -1.28
C VAL A 30 1.63 1.66 -0.74
N GLY A 31 1.54 2.00 0.54
CA GLY A 31 2.44 2.93 1.20
C GLY A 31 2.37 4.36 0.66
N ALA A 32 3.51 5.05 0.63
CA ALA A 32 3.57 6.46 0.24
C ALA A 32 3.37 6.69 -1.26
N LEU A 33 3.74 5.73 -2.11
CA LEU A 33 3.47 5.84 -3.55
C LEU A 33 1.97 5.78 -3.84
N ALA A 34 1.23 4.91 -3.17
CA ALA A 34 -0.24 4.87 -3.27
C ALA A 34 -0.86 6.15 -2.69
N ALA A 35 -0.33 6.69 -1.59
CA ALA A 35 -0.76 7.97 -1.07
C ALA A 35 -0.66 9.09 -2.12
N SER A 36 0.44 9.12 -2.90
CA SER A 36 0.62 10.11 -3.97
C SER A 36 -0.42 9.96 -5.09
N VAL A 37 -0.78 8.73 -5.45
CA VAL A 37 -1.84 8.45 -6.43
C VAL A 37 -3.22 8.89 -5.92
N HIS A 38 -3.45 8.82 -4.61
CA HIS A 38 -4.67 9.32 -3.96
C HIS A 38 -4.60 10.81 -3.58
N GLY A 39 -3.74 11.61 -4.23
CA GLY A 39 -3.71 13.07 -4.11
C GLY A 39 -2.85 13.61 -2.97
N LEU A 40 -2.09 12.78 -2.26
CA LEU A 40 -1.24 13.21 -1.14
C LEU A 40 0.19 13.45 -1.61
N ILE A 41 0.67 14.67 -1.51
CA ILE A 41 2.08 14.98 -1.81
C ILE A 41 2.95 14.54 -0.64
N ARG A 42 3.71 13.46 -0.84
CA ARG A 42 4.56 12.89 0.19
C ARG A 42 5.88 12.36 -0.36
N ALA A 43 6.99 12.79 0.23
CA ALA A 43 8.29 12.18 -0.05
C ALA A 43 8.38 10.80 0.62
N THR A 44 9.02 9.85 -0.05
CA THR A 44 9.33 8.53 0.49
C THR A 44 10.72 8.09 0.05
N SER A 45 11.41 7.35 0.94
CA SER A 45 12.69 6.72 0.66
C SER A 45 12.55 5.27 0.16
N ASP A 46 11.36 4.69 0.35
CA ASP A 46 11.04 3.30 0.12
C ASP A 46 9.76 3.16 -0.70
N ALA A 47 9.60 2.04 -1.34
CA ALA A 47 8.39 1.67 -2.05
C ALA A 47 7.83 0.37 -1.46
N ASP A 48 6.52 0.29 -1.34
CA ASP A 48 5.82 -0.84 -0.74
C ASP A 48 4.84 -1.47 -1.74
N ALA A 49 4.78 -2.79 -1.80
CA ALA A 49 3.75 -3.49 -2.55
C ALA A 49 3.26 -4.75 -1.81
N LEU A 50 1.97 -5.00 -1.88
CA LEU A 50 1.36 -6.26 -1.47
C LEU A 50 1.53 -7.30 -2.56
N LEU A 51 1.81 -8.54 -2.18
CA LEU A 51 1.86 -9.66 -3.10
C LEU A 51 0.74 -10.68 -2.83
N SER A 52 0.12 -11.16 -3.90
CA SER A 52 -0.91 -12.21 -3.87
C SER A 52 -0.26 -13.60 -3.91
N ILE A 53 0.59 -13.90 -2.92
CA ILE A 53 1.26 -15.20 -2.78
C ILE A 53 1.26 -15.67 -1.34
N ASN A 54 1.51 -16.95 -1.14
CA ASN A 54 1.78 -17.51 0.18
C ASN A 54 3.28 -17.47 0.53
N THR A 55 3.61 -17.74 1.79
CA THR A 55 4.99 -17.72 2.27
C THR A 55 5.91 -18.76 1.60
N SER A 56 5.37 -19.85 1.06
CA SER A 56 6.16 -20.85 0.32
C SER A 56 6.58 -20.33 -1.05
N ALA A 57 5.66 -19.70 -1.79
CA ALA A 57 5.94 -19.06 -3.07
C ALA A 57 6.90 -17.87 -2.91
N LEU A 58 6.84 -17.16 -1.77
CA LEU A 58 7.73 -16.05 -1.46
C LEU A 58 9.22 -16.47 -1.47
N MET A 59 9.56 -17.67 -0.98
CA MET A 59 10.94 -18.19 -1.01
C MET A 59 11.41 -18.48 -2.45
N ALA A 60 10.51 -18.87 -3.35
CA ALA A 60 10.85 -19.05 -4.76
C ALA A 60 11.09 -17.69 -5.44
N LEU A 61 10.24 -16.71 -5.13
CA LEU A 61 10.40 -15.35 -5.62
C LEU A 61 11.71 -14.72 -5.12
N GLU A 62 12.07 -14.89 -3.85
CA GLU A 62 13.33 -14.43 -3.28
C GLU A 62 14.55 -14.95 -4.06
N ARG A 63 14.55 -16.26 -4.40
CA ARG A 63 15.62 -16.84 -5.22
C ARG A 63 15.69 -16.20 -6.60
N SER A 64 14.56 -15.94 -7.24
CA SER A 64 14.50 -15.29 -8.56
C SER A 64 15.03 -13.87 -8.52
N LEU A 65 14.67 -13.12 -7.47
CA LEU A 65 15.16 -11.75 -7.25
C LEU A 65 16.67 -11.74 -7.01
N ASN A 66 17.18 -12.65 -6.16
CA ASN A 66 18.63 -12.78 -5.93
C ASN A 66 19.39 -13.16 -7.22
N ALA A 67 18.84 -14.07 -8.03
CA ALA A 67 19.42 -14.45 -9.32
C ALA A 67 19.46 -13.27 -10.31
N ALA A 68 18.53 -12.33 -10.20
CA ALA A 68 18.48 -11.10 -10.98
C ALA A 68 19.39 -9.97 -10.42
N GLY A 69 20.11 -10.24 -9.33
CA GLY A 69 21.11 -9.33 -8.74
C GLY A 69 20.59 -8.38 -7.65
N PHE A 70 19.34 -8.57 -7.19
CA PHE A 70 18.84 -7.82 -6.03
C PHE A 70 19.43 -8.41 -4.73
N LYS A 71 19.68 -7.55 -3.75
CA LYS A 71 19.95 -7.96 -2.37
C LYS A 71 18.64 -8.07 -1.63
N THR A 72 18.32 -9.25 -1.11
CA THR A 72 17.05 -9.50 -0.42
C THR A 72 17.25 -9.83 1.05
N GLU A 73 16.27 -9.47 1.87
CA GLU A 73 16.17 -9.80 3.28
C GLU A 73 14.73 -10.22 3.58
N LEU A 74 14.52 -11.47 3.96
CA LEU A 74 13.22 -12.02 4.31
C LEU A 74 13.02 -11.99 5.83
N ARG A 75 12.05 -11.19 6.30
CA ARG A 75 11.56 -11.22 7.67
C ARG A 75 10.20 -11.92 7.71
N ARG A 76 10.06 -12.87 8.63
CA ARG A 76 8.78 -13.55 8.92
C ARG A 76 8.20 -12.99 10.20
N GLY A 77 6.92 -12.67 10.15
CA GLY A 77 6.13 -12.32 11.33
C GLY A 77 5.82 -13.57 12.17
N ASP A 78 5.56 -13.36 13.44
CA ASP A 78 4.99 -14.39 14.32
C ASP A 78 3.45 -14.34 14.33
N VAL A 79 2.83 -15.12 15.21
CA VAL A 79 1.35 -15.20 15.30
C VAL A 79 0.71 -13.85 15.70
N SER A 80 1.44 -13.01 16.42
CA SER A 80 0.96 -11.70 16.87
C SER A 80 1.15 -10.61 15.82
N ASP A 81 2.11 -10.77 14.91
CA ASP A 81 2.38 -9.81 13.84
C ASP A 81 1.16 -9.63 12.90
N PRO A 82 0.84 -8.39 12.51
CA PRO A 82 -0.22 -8.14 11.55
C PRO A 82 0.17 -8.52 10.11
N ILE A 83 1.46 -8.74 9.82
CA ILE A 83 2.02 -9.07 8.51
C ILE A 83 2.78 -10.39 8.61
N SER A 84 2.39 -11.40 7.82
CA SER A 84 3.00 -12.74 7.88
C SER A 84 4.45 -12.78 7.40
N ALA A 85 4.80 -11.97 6.41
CA ALA A 85 6.18 -11.84 5.95
C ALA A 85 6.41 -10.51 5.21
N VAL A 86 7.65 -10.02 5.28
CA VAL A 86 8.15 -8.89 4.50
C VAL A 86 9.43 -9.34 3.80
N LEU A 87 9.48 -9.20 2.48
CA LEU A 87 10.68 -9.40 1.68
C LEU A 87 11.18 -8.03 1.24
N THR A 88 12.24 -7.56 1.87
CA THR A 88 12.91 -6.29 1.55
C THR A 88 13.94 -6.51 0.45
N LEU A 89 13.85 -5.70 -0.62
CA LEU A 89 14.85 -5.62 -1.68
C LEU A 89 15.68 -4.35 -1.50
N ARG A 90 16.97 -4.44 -1.76
CA ARG A 90 17.87 -3.27 -1.77
C ARG A 90 18.81 -3.32 -2.96
N ASP A 91 19.16 -2.14 -3.49
CA ASP A 91 20.23 -1.95 -4.44
C ASP A 91 21.51 -1.41 -3.77
N GLU A 92 22.54 -1.15 -4.57
CA GLU A 92 23.81 -0.57 -4.12
C GLU A 92 23.72 0.91 -3.68
N PHE A 93 22.67 1.62 -4.15
CA PHE A 93 22.42 3.04 -3.83
C PHE A 93 21.53 3.23 -2.59
N LYS A 94 21.20 2.14 -1.86
CA LYS A 94 20.34 2.11 -0.68
C LYS A 94 18.84 2.40 -0.98
N ASN A 95 18.42 2.30 -2.22
CA ASN A 95 17.00 2.24 -2.51
C ASN A 95 16.40 0.96 -1.93
N SER A 96 15.16 1.01 -1.48
CA SER A 96 14.49 -0.09 -0.81
C SER A 96 13.07 -0.31 -1.33
N VAL A 97 12.72 -1.58 -1.50
CA VAL A 97 11.34 -2.00 -1.81
C VAL A 97 10.94 -3.07 -0.80
N ASP A 98 9.79 -2.90 -0.17
CA ASP A 98 9.20 -3.88 0.74
C ASP A 98 8.02 -4.60 0.10
N PHE A 99 8.14 -5.90 -0.11
CA PHE A 99 7.06 -6.78 -0.50
C PHE A 99 6.39 -7.40 0.71
N LEU A 100 5.12 -7.04 0.93
CA LEU A 100 4.31 -7.45 2.06
C LEU A 100 3.44 -8.65 1.67
N VAL A 101 3.40 -9.67 2.53
CA VAL A 101 2.60 -10.88 2.31
C VAL A 101 1.78 -11.19 3.55
N GLY A 102 0.49 -11.48 3.36
CA GLY A 102 -0.38 -11.98 4.41
C GLY A 102 -0.71 -10.96 5.49
N ILE A 103 -1.22 -9.79 5.10
CA ILE A 103 -1.75 -8.81 6.07
C ILE A 103 -3.05 -9.34 6.68
N ARG A 104 -3.13 -9.34 8.01
CA ARG A 104 -4.31 -9.78 8.76
C ARG A 104 -5.52 -8.89 8.42
N GLY A 105 -6.63 -9.51 8.06
CA GLY A 105 -7.87 -8.81 7.69
C GLY A 105 -7.90 -8.29 6.25
N PHE A 106 -6.79 -8.29 5.53
CA PHE A 106 -6.75 -7.85 4.13
C PHE A 106 -7.75 -8.64 3.26
N ASP A 107 -8.47 -7.92 2.40
CA ASP A 107 -9.37 -8.55 1.43
C ASP A 107 -8.62 -8.93 0.15
N PRO A 108 -8.46 -10.24 -0.19
CA PRO A 108 -7.79 -10.63 -1.42
C PRO A 108 -8.43 -10.07 -2.70
N LYS A 109 -9.70 -9.69 -2.66
CA LYS A 109 -10.37 -9.03 -3.79
C LYS A 109 -9.78 -7.66 -4.13
N ALA A 110 -8.98 -7.06 -3.24
CA ALA A 110 -8.28 -5.81 -3.50
C ALA A 110 -7.39 -5.89 -4.75
N PHE A 111 -6.80 -7.06 -5.04
CA PHE A 111 -5.99 -7.24 -6.25
C PHE A 111 -6.81 -7.11 -7.55
N SER A 112 -8.12 -7.39 -7.52
CA SER A 112 -9.02 -7.19 -8.66
C SER A 112 -9.64 -5.78 -8.73
N ARG A 113 -9.48 -4.98 -7.65
CA ARG A 113 -9.97 -3.58 -7.57
C ARG A 113 -8.85 -2.55 -7.78
N THR A 114 -7.62 -2.99 -8.06
CA THR A 114 -6.49 -2.09 -8.26
C THR A 114 -6.78 -1.05 -9.34
N ILE A 115 -6.26 0.15 -9.14
CA ILE A 115 -6.24 1.18 -10.18
C ILE A 115 -4.91 1.14 -10.93
N GLU A 116 -4.93 1.36 -12.23
CA GLU A 116 -3.74 1.37 -13.05
C GLU A 116 -3.26 2.81 -13.28
N VAL A 117 -1.98 3.05 -13.01
CA VAL A 117 -1.35 4.36 -13.22
C VAL A 117 -0.05 4.16 -14.01
N ALA A 118 0.13 4.99 -15.04
CA ALA A 118 1.35 4.98 -15.83
C ALA A 118 2.50 5.67 -15.07
N LEU A 119 3.62 4.97 -14.93
CA LEU A 119 4.87 5.51 -14.39
C LEU A 119 6.03 5.04 -15.26
N ASP A 120 6.84 5.96 -15.77
CA ASP A 120 8.00 5.67 -16.63
C ASP A 120 7.67 4.74 -17.82
N GLY A 121 6.47 4.94 -18.41
CA GLY A 121 5.98 4.15 -19.56
C GLY A 121 5.43 2.76 -19.22
N GLU A 122 5.40 2.39 -17.94
CA GLU A 122 4.83 1.12 -17.45
C GLU A 122 3.48 1.35 -16.78
N SER A 123 2.51 0.46 -16.99
CA SER A 123 1.27 0.45 -16.21
C SER A 123 1.48 -0.31 -14.91
N LEU A 124 1.22 0.36 -13.79
CA LEU A 124 1.39 -0.15 -12.44
C LEU A 124 0.05 -0.25 -11.73
N LYS A 125 -0.13 -1.31 -10.95
CA LYS A 125 -1.32 -1.56 -10.13
C LYS A 125 -1.15 -0.96 -8.75
N PHE A 126 -2.03 -0.02 -8.39
CA PHE A 126 -2.10 0.58 -7.06
C PHE A 126 -3.36 0.13 -6.35
N VAL A 127 -3.29 0.03 -5.04
CA VAL A 127 -4.47 -0.25 -4.20
C VAL A 127 -5.53 0.84 -4.41
N ALA A 128 -6.80 0.44 -4.51
CA ALA A 128 -7.92 1.38 -4.66
C ALA A 128 -8.13 2.21 -3.39
N LEU A 129 -8.88 3.30 -3.50
CA LEU A 129 -9.08 4.29 -2.42
C LEU A 129 -9.58 3.66 -1.13
N GLU A 130 -10.65 2.84 -1.19
CA GLU A 130 -11.25 2.25 -0.01
C GLU A 130 -10.31 1.24 0.68
N ASP A 131 -9.59 0.44 -0.12
CA ASP A 131 -8.59 -0.47 0.39
C ASP A 131 -7.41 0.30 1.03
N PHE A 132 -6.94 1.38 0.39
CA PHE A 132 -5.90 2.26 0.94
C PHE A 132 -6.32 2.85 2.28
N VAL A 133 -7.50 3.46 2.35
CA VAL A 133 -8.02 4.08 3.58
C VAL A 133 -8.18 3.05 4.68
N ALA A 134 -8.78 1.89 4.40
CA ALA A 134 -8.96 0.83 5.40
C ALA A 134 -7.62 0.31 5.94
N MET A 135 -6.61 0.13 5.07
CA MET A 135 -5.25 -0.26 5.47
C MET A 135 -4.58 0.80 6.35
N LYS A 136 -4.74 2.09 6.03
CA LYS A 136 -4.21 3.19 6.81
C LYS A 136 -4.85 3.27 8.20
N LEU A 137 -6.16 3.10 8.28
CA LEU A 137 -6.89 3.04 9.56
C LEU A 137 -6.47 1.82 10.39
N PHE A 138 -6.18 0.67 9.76
CA PHE A 138 -5.66 -0.52 10.43
C PHE A 138 -4.24 -0.31 10.97
N ALA A 139 -3.35 0.32 10.22
CA ALA A 139 -1.99 0.65 10.67
C ALA A 139 -1.99 1.63 11.84
N GLY A 140 -2.93 2.59 11.89
CA GLY A 140 -3.32 3.39 13.03
C GLY A 140 -2.27 4.37 13.56
N ARG A 141 -1.11 4.53 12.92
CA ARG A 141 -0.12 5.53 13.32
C ARG A 141 -0.65 6.94 13.01
N PRO A 142 -0.21 7.98 13.73
CA PRO A 142 -0.68 9.35 13.51
C PRO A 142 -0.63 9.77 12.02
N GLN A 143 0.45 9.45 11.32
CA GLN A 143 0.59 9.77 9.91
C GLN A 143 -0.37 8.96 9.03
N ASP A 144 -0.68 7.71 9.38
CA ASP A 144 -1.62 6.88 8.62
C ASP A 144 -3.05 7.43 8.72
N LEU A 145 -3.44 7.98 9.87
CA LEU A 145 -4.73 8.63 10.03
C LEU A 145 -4.84 9.94 9.22
N VAL A 146 -3.75 10.71 9.14
CA VAL A 146 -3.66 11.89 8.28
C VAL A 146 -3.75 11.50 6.81
N ASP A 147 -3.04 10.46 6.40
CA ASP A 147 -3.07 9.94 5.03
C ASP A 147 -4.49 9.45 4.68
N ALA A 148 -5.16 8.72 5.58
CA ALA A 148 -6.53 8.23 5.36
C ALA A 148 -7.52 9.40 5.17
N LYS A 149 -7.44 10.42 6.03
CA LYS A 149 -8.27 11.63 5.94
C LYS A 149 -8.01 12.36 4.61
N GLY A 150 -6.75 12.66 4.33
CA GLY A 150 -6.38 13.42 3.14
C GLY A 150 -6.75 12.72 1.83
N ALA A 151 -6.65 11.38 1.76
CA ALA A 151 -7.05 10.62 0.58
C ALA A 151 -8.57 10.70 0.32
N LEU A 152 -9.40 10.66 1.37
CA LEU A 152 -10.83 10.85 1.25
C LEU A 152 -11.19 12.27 0.83
N GLU A 153 -10.47 13.29 1.34
CA GLU A 153 -10.67 14.70 0.98
C GLU A 153 -10.25 15.02 -0.46
N ALA A 154 -9.19 14.37 -0.94
CA ALA A 154 -8.67 14.57 -2.29
C ALA A 154 -9.39 13.73 -3.35
N ALA A 155 -10.26 12.80 -2.94
CA ALA A 155 -10.95 11.92 -3.87
C ALA A 155 -11.83 12.68 -4.84
N PRO A 156 -11.69 12.45 -6.18
CA PRO A 156 -12.48 13.16 -7.18
C PRO A 156 -13.96 12.74 -7.18
N GLU A 157 -14.26 11.56 -6.66
CA GLU A 157 -15.59 10.98 -6.54
C GLU A 157 -15.84 10.52 -5.10
N PRO A 158 -17.09 10.51 -4.63
CA PRO A 158 -17.42 9.99 -3.31
C PRO A 158 -16.98 8.53 -3.16
N PRO A 159 -16.30 8.15 -2.06
CA PRO A 159 -15.89 6.78 -1.83
C PRO A 159 -17.10 5.85 -1.67
N ASN A 160 -16.91 4.58 -2.01
CA ASN A 160 -17.91 3.55 -1.73
C ASN A 160 -17.92 3.25 -0.22
N MET A 161 -18.83 3.92 0.50
CA MET A 161 -18.92 3.85 1.96
C MET A 161 -19.32 2.46 2.48
N GLU A 162 -20.08 1.68 1.70
CA GLU A 162 -20.44 0.31 2.08
C GLU A 162 -19.19 -0.59 2.05
N LEU A 163 -18.44 -0.54 0.93
CA LEU A 163 -17.19 -1.27 0.80
C LEU A 163 -16.19 -0.85 1.91
N LEU A 164 -16.03 0.45 2.14
CA LEU A 164 -15.09 0.94 3.17
C LEU A 164 -15.44 0.42 4.57
N LYS A 165 -16.73 0.40 4.93
CA LYS A 165 -17.20 -0.17 6.20
C LYS A 165 -16.98 -1.69 6.28
N GLU A 166 -17.19 -2.41 5.18
CA GLU A 166 -16.91 -3.85 5.12
C GLU A 166 -15.43 -4.14 5.30
N LEU A 167 -14.56 -3.39 4.61
CA LEU A 167 -13.10 -3.51 4.74
C LEU A 167 -12.64 -3.20 6.17
N ALA A 168 -13.15 -2.12 6.77
CA ALA A 168 -12.82 -1.79 8.15
C ALA A 168 -13.19 -2.91 9.14
N LYS A 169 -14.35 -3.56 8.96
CA LYS A 169 -14.78 -4.70 9.78
C LYS A 169 -13.82 -5.89 9.65
N ARG A 170 -13.27 -6.15 8.47
CA ARG A 170 -12.31 -7.24 8.25
C ARG A 170 -11.02 -7.04 9.07
N TYR A 171 -10.58 -5.80 9.22
CA TYR A 171 -9.42 -5.45 10.05
C TYR A 171 -9.70 -5.46 11.55
N GLY A 172 -10.97 -5.37 11.95
CA GLY A 172 -11.40 -5.51 13.35
C GLY A 172 -12.02 -4.26 13.95
N ALA A 173 -12.49 -4.40 15.20
CA ALA A 173 -13.30 -3.39 15.87
C ALA A 173 -12.57 -2.04 16.08
N GLU A 174 -11.25 -2.05 16.21
CA GLU A 174 -10.44 -0.83 16.35
C GLU A 174 -10.45 -0.01 15.06
N THR A 175 -10.27 -0.67 13.92
CA THR A 175 -10.34 -0.02 12.60
C THR A 175 -11.75 0.55 12.33
N VAL A 176 -12.80 -0.14 12.76
CA VAL A 176 -14.18 0.39 12.67
C VAL A 176 -14.32 1.68 13.48
N ARG A 177 -13.86 1.70 14.73
CA ARG A 177 -13.90 2.91 15.57
C ARG A 177 -13.10 4.06 14.97
N SER A 178 -11.93 3.77 14.40
CA SER A 178 -11.10 4.76 13.69
C SER A 178 -11.85 5.37 12.50
N LEU A 179 -12.55 4.52 11.72
CA LEU A 179 -13.37 4.99 10.60
C LEU A 179 -14.53 5.87 11.07
N GLU A 180 -15.27 5.46 12.09
CA GLU A 180 -16.39 6.23 12.66
C GLU A 180 -15.93 7.60 13.18
N SER A 181 -14.80 7.63 13.88
CA SER A 181 -14.18 8.87 14.35
C SER A 181 -13.77 9.78 13.18
N LEU A 182 -13.17 9.22 12.14
CA LEU A 182 -12.78 9.96 10.95
C LEU A 182 -14.01 10.61 10.29
N LEU A 183 -15.08 9.83 10.05
CA LEU A 183 -16.30 10.30 9.40
C LEU A 183 -17.05 11.36 10.23
N SER A 184 -17.08 11.22 11.55
CA SER A 184 -17.72 12.21 12.44
C SER A 184 -17.00 13.57 12.40
N ASN A 185 -15.69 13.58 12.19
CA ASN A 185 -14.92 14.81 12.03
C ASN A 185 -15.21 15.48 10.68
N PHE A 186 -15.35 14.70 9.59
CA PHE A 186 -15.76 15.22 8.28
C PHE A 186 -17.10 15.99 8.34
N SER A 187 -18.10 15.43 9.02
CA SER A 187 -19.41 16.08 9.14
C SER A 187 -19.33 17.42 9.87
N ARG A 188 -18.48 17.52 10.91
CA ARG A 188 -18.28 18.77 11.68
C ARG A 188 -17.53 19.83 10.89
N ASP A 189 -16.52 19.44 10.08
CA ASP A 189 -15.75 20.39 9.27
C ASP A 189 -16.63 21.02 8.17
N ILE A 190 -17.60 20.28 7.62
CA ILE A 190 -18.59 20.81 6.65
C ILE A 190 -19.56 21.78 7.32
N ASP A 191 -20.11 21.45 8.49
CA ASP A 191 -21.06 22.30 9.22
C ASP A 191 -20.40 23.62 9.69
N SER A 192 -19.14 23.58 10.14
CA SER A 192 -18.40 24.78 10.53
C SER A 192 -17.96 25.68 9.38
N GLY A 193 -17.80 25.12 8.17
CA GLY A 193 -17.48 25.87 6.95
C GLY A 193 -18.67 26.65 6.35
N LEU A 194 -19.90 26.28 6.71
CA LEU A 194 -21.12 26.94 6.23
C LEU A 194 -21.51 28.18 7.05
N GLU A 195 -20.92 28.37 8.24
CA GLU A 195 -21.21 29.54 9.08
C GLU A 195 -20.34 30.80 8.80
N LEU A 196 -19.39 30.71 7.85
CA LEU A 196 -18.46 31.80 7.51
C LEU A 196 -18.64 32.38 6.09
N GLY A 197 -19.78 32.11 5.45
CA GLY A 197 -20.12 32.62 4.12
C GLY A 197 -21.23 33.69 4.12
#